data_bbf5ec253979743747962bc99c7cef51
#
_entry.id   bbf5ec253979743747962bc99c7cef51
#
_cell.length_a   1.000
_cell.length_b   1.000
_cell.length_c   1.000
_cell.angle_alpha   90.00
_cell.angle_beta   90.00
_cell.angle_gamma   90.00
#
_symmetry.space_group_name_H-M   'P 1'
#
loop_
_entity.id
_entity.type
_entity.pdbx_description
1 polymer ?
#
loop_
_entity_poly.entity_id
_entity_poly.type
_entity_poly.pdbx_seq_one_letter_code
_entity_poly.pdbx_strand_id
1 'polypeptide(L)'
;MAVGLALHEGSHIKMSDFNLLRHLETSIPQEIYVLAEKLNVDRMTVINTVKSILNYVEDRRIDSYIFRTSPGYKNYYHAMYDKYFYSKNVDKGLLSSEYRTEEIDSYMFRIINLHNKNRQLTALKGLKEIYETIDLGRIQRGLMRDTNEAFNVACDVMSLVLLNIDPIVVKDDSDDSQDSDSDSQNGDSQEGNGSGDSKTISDEELQDMLDSDSVAPSENLSNDDGSDSVELSDRQKKMLDNHFKKQEKFLDGDIQKTKLNKKESKDIQSIEESGATYENVGKDVPKYSWDGSSVGKGTKCLVVRKLTQSLIDSDQFSCASSWNQGSYCRYESYNFVEEGLRLGSMLGRKLQVRGEESQLKFSRQDSGKIDKRLIAELGFGNSNVFSHTLTERFNKAYLHLSVDASGSMSGKKWNKAMTSAVAMIKACDMAGNIDVVMTIRTTHSGSRGYRTGGSDVPMIMVCYDSRVDKLQKVKSLFSALQVSGTTPEGLCFEAIEKDLIPGNSNQDSYFINFSDGQPYYGNSDIQYSGDRAEAHTKKMCDGMRAKGISVLSYFITEYDVTDDDYDVKAFKKMYGKDAEFIKPTNMMAVAKTMNKKFLSK
;
A
#
# COMPACT_ATOMS: atom_id res chain seq x y z
N MET A 1 12.71 -10.43 7.26
CA MET A 1 11.55 -10.84 8.06
C MET A 1 10.24 -10.25 7.52
N ALA A 2 10.02 -8.94 7.46
CA ALA A 2 8.77 -8.34 6.94
C ALA A 2 8.34 -8.85 5.55
N VAL A 3 9.26 -9.03 4.61
CA VAL A 3 8.96 -9.59 3.28
C VAL A 3 8.50 -11.05 3.36
N GLY A 4 9.13 -11.86 4.23
CA GLY A 4 8.71 -13.25 4.44
C GLY A 4 7.30 -13.33 4.98
N LEU A 5 6.98 -12.50 5.97
CA LEU A 5 5.65 -12.41 6.56
C LEU A 5 4.59 -11.95 5.56
N ALA A 6 4.85 -10.88 4.80
CA ALA A 6 3.91 -10.38 3.80
C ALA A 6 3.61 -11.42 2.70
N LEU A 7 4.62 -12.23 2.32
CA LEU A 7 4.43 -13.33 1.37
C LEU A 7 3.62 -14.48 1.98
N HIS A 8 3.85 -14.79 3.24
CA HIS A 8 3.13 -15.81 3.99
C HIS A 8 1.64 -15.45 4.08
N GLU A 9 1.32 -14.28 4.61
CA GLU A 9 -0.06 -13.78 4.73
C GLU A 9 -0.75 -13.62 3.35
N GLY A 10 -0.04 -13.08 2.36
CA GLY A 10 -0.55 -12.96 0.99
C GLY A 10 -0.85 -14.31 0.34
N SER A 11 -0.16 -15.36 0.75
CA SER A 11 -0.40 -16.72 0.26
C SER A 11 -1.64 -17.35 0.88
N HIS A 12 -1.94 -17.05 2.15
CA HIS A 12 -3.22 -17.43 2.77
C HIS A 12 -4.41 -16.86 2.00
N ILE A 13 -4.36 -15.57 1.63
CA ILE A 13 -5.43 -14.92 0.84
C ILE A 13 -5.69 -15.67 -0.47
N LYS A 14 -4.65 -16.23 -1.08
CA LYS A 14 -4.74 -16.92 -2.37
C LYS A 14 -5.16 -18.39 -2.25
N MET A 15 -4.75 -19.06 -1.19
CA MET A 15 -4.74 -20.53 -1.13
C MET A 15 -5.60 -21.12 -0.04
N SER A 16 -5.96 -20.38 1.01
CA SER A 16 -6.74 -20.88 2.14
C SER A 16 -8.24 -20.67 1.94
N ASP A 17 -9.02 -21.63 2.40
CA ASP A 17 -10.49 -21.53 2.42
C ASP A 17 -10.97 -20.92 3.74
N PHE A 18 -11.21 -19.61 3.72
CA PHE A 18 -11.71 -18.87 4.88
C PHE A 18 -13.16 -19.22 5.24
N ASN A 19 -13.92 -19.85 4.35
CA ASN A 19 -15.30 -20.29 4.69
C ASN A 19 -15.26 -21.48 5.65
N LEU A 20 -14.33 -22.42 5.44
CA LEU A 20 -14.08 -23.51 6.38
C LEU A 20 -13.73 -22.98 7.77
N LEU A 21 -12.83 -21.99 7.85
CA LEU A 21 -12.40 -21.38 9.12
C LEU A 21 -13.56 -20.67 9.86
N ARG A 22 -14.48 -20.03 9.13
CA ARG A 22 -15.66 -19.38 9.73
C ARG A 22 -16.67 -20.36 10.31
N HIS A 23 -16.71 -21.57 9.78
CA HIS A 23 -17.64 -22.62 10.19
C HIS A 23 -16.93 -23.79 10.86
N LEU A 24 -15.73 -23.57 11.41
CA LEU A 24 -14.87 -24.60 11.98
C LEU A 24 -15.60 -25.43 13.04
N GLU A 25 -16.31 -24.78 13.96
CA GLU A 25 -17.06 -25.43 15.03
C GLU A 25 -18.05 -26.50 14.53
N THR A 26 -18.76 -26.20 13.44
CA THR A 26 -19.76 -27.12 12.85
C THR A 26 -19.14 -28.13 11.90
N SER A 27 -17.91 -27.90 11.46
CA SER A 27 -17.18 -28.77 10.53
C SER A 27 -16.42 -29.90 11.25
N ILE A 28 -16.05 -29.69 12.53
CA ILE A 28 -15.36 -30.70 13.34
C ILE A 28 -16.29 -31.91 13.55
N PRO A 29 -15.84 -33.16 13.27
CA PRO A 29 -16.61 -34.36 13.47
C PRO A 29 -17.13 -34.50 14.90
N GLN A 30 -18.39 -34.92 15.06
CA GLN A 30 -19.05 -35.06 16.35
C GLN A 30 -18.34 -36.08 17.26
N GLU A 31 -17.70 -37.09 16.69
CA GLU A 31 -16.95 -38.11 17.41
C GLU A 31 -15.82 -37.52 18.25
N ILE A 32 -15.16 -36.43 17.77
CA ILE A 32 -14.09 -35.72 18.49
C ILE A 32 -14.68 -35.05 19.75
N TYR A 33 -15.85 -34.41 19.63
CA TYR A 33 -16.51 -33.81 20.79
C TYR A 33 -16.94 -34.84 21.83
N VAL A 34 -17.46 -35.98 21.39
CA VAL A 34 -17.85 -37.10 22.28
C VAL A 34 -16.64 -37.68 23.00
N LEU A 35 -15.48 -37.77 22.30
CA LEU A 35 -14.24 -38.24 22.91
C LEU A 35 -13.71 -37.24 23.95
N ALA A 36 -13.73 -35.93 23.62
CA ALA A 36 -13.31 -34.86 24.50
C ALA A 36 -14.17 -34.77 25.77
N GLU A 37 -15.49 -34.92 25.65
CA GLU A 37 -16.41 -34.93 26.78
C GLU A 37 -16.09 -36.04 27.79
N LYS A 38 -15.73 -37.23 27.32
CA LYS A 38 -15.31 -38.36 28.18
C LYS A 38 -14.02 -38.05 28.98
N LEU A 39 -13.21 -37.12 28.53
CA LEU A 39 -11.95 -36.71 29.13
C LEU A 39 -12.07 -35.39 29.92
N ASN A 40 -13.30 -34.87 30.06
CA ASN A 40 -13.61 -33.57 30.64
C ASN A 40 -12.87 -32.38 29.94
N VAL A 41 -12.67 -32.49 28.63
CA VAL A 41 -12.15 -31.40 27.80
C VAL A 41 -13.32 -30.57 27.27
N ASP A 42 -13.31 -29.27 27.52
CA ASP A 42 -14.38 -28.40 27.08
C ASP A 42 -14.36 -28.19 25.55
N ARG A 43 -15.54 -27.86 25.00
CA ARG A 43 -15.75 -27.71 23.56
C ARG A 43 -14.89 -26.59 22.94
N MET A 44 -14.67 -25.47 23.65
CA MET A 44 -13.85 -24.37 23.15
C MET A 44 -12.37 -24.75 23.06
N THR A 45 -11.88 -25.52 24.03
CA THR A 45 -10.52 -26.08 23.98
C THR A 45 -10.32 -26.97 22.75
N VAL A 46 -11.31 -27.83 22.43
CA VAL A 46 -11.25 -28.65 21.21
C VAL A 46 -11.18 -27.79 19.96
N ILE A 47 -12.06 -26.79 19.85
CA ILE A 47 -12.11 -25.89 18.68
C ILE A 47 -10.78 -25.13 18.53
N ASN A 48 -10.27 -24.56 19.62
CA ASN A 48 -9.01 -23.81 19.60
C ASN A 48 -7.82 -24.71 19.24
N THR A 49 -7.74 -25.92 19.80
CA THR A 49 -6.67 -26.87 19.50
C THR A 49 -6.71 -27.32 18.04
N VAL A 50 -7.89 -27.69 17.52
CA VAL A 50 -8.03 -28.04 16.09
C VAL A 50 -7.66 -26.87 15.20
N LYS A 51 -8.07 -25.64 15.55
CA LYS A 51 -7.68 -24.43 14.82
C LYS A 51 -6.17 -24.25 14.79
N SER A 52 -5.49 -24.40 15.93
CA SER A 52 -4.03 -24.22 16.01
C SER A 52 -3.27 -25.31 15.23
N ILE A 53 -3.75 -26.56 15.26
CA ILE A 53 -3.18 -27.65 14.45
C ILE A 53 -3.41 -27.39 12.97
N LEU A 54 -4.61 -26.97 12.58
CA LEU A 54 -4.95 -26.62 11.20
C LEU A 54 -4.05 -25.49 10.70
N ASN A 55 -3.88 -24.41 11.48
CA ASN A 55 -2.99 -23.31 11.12
C ASN A 55 -1.58 -23.82 10.89
N TYR A 56 -1.04 -24.65 11.78
CA TYR A 56 0.28 -25.23 11.60
C TYR A 56 0.42 -26.06 10.30
N VAL A 57 -0.53 -26.91 10.00
CA VAL A 57 -0.51 -27.77 8.78
C VAL A 57 -0.67 -26.91 7.52
N GLU A 58 -1.58 -25.93 7.55
CA GLU A 58 -1.84 -25.03 6.44
C GLU A 58 -0.64 -24.14 6.14
N ASP A 59 0.02 -23.59 7.16
CA ASP A 59 1.26 -22.83 7.01
C ASP A 59 2.34 -23.65 6.29
N ARG A 60 2.52 -24.92 6.68
CA ARG A 60 3.49 -25.81 5.99
C ARG A 60 3.11 -26.04 4.53
N ARG A 61 1.81 -26.17 4.24
CA ARG A 61 1.29 -26.32 2.89
C ARG A 61 1.59 -25.09 2.03
N ILE A 62 1.30 -23.92 2.55
CA ILE A 62 1.51 -22.63 1.88
C ILE A 62 3.00 -22.35 1.67
N ASP A 63 3.82 -22.56 2.68
CA ASP A 63 5.27 -22.39 2.57
C ASP A 63 5.86 -23.31 1.51
N SER A 64 5.41 -24.56 1.46
CA SER A 64 5.81 -25.51 0.42
C SER A 64 5.49 -24.99 -0.99
N TYR A 65 4.32 -24.36 -1.17
CA TYR A 65 3.96 -23.74 -2.44
C TYR A 65 4.93 -22.62 -2.82
N ILE A 66 5.19 -21.68 -1.89
CA ILE A 66 6.13 -20.56 -2.13
C ILE A 66 7.55 -21.08 -2.41
N PHE A 67 8.03 -22.06 -1.66
CA PHE A 67 9.37 -22.60 -1.84
C PHE A 67 9.58 -23.29 -3.20
N ARG A 68 8.51 -23.80 -3.81
CA ARG A 68 8.54 -24.41 -5.14
C ARG A 68 8.34 -23.39 -6.26
N THR A 69 7.43 -22.43 -6.08
CA THR A 69 7.09 -21.46 -7.12
C THR A 69 8.00 -20.24 -7.13
N SER A 70 8.55 -19.88 -5.97
CA SER A 70 9.34 -18.66 -5.78
C SER A 70 10.56 -18.91 -4.87
N PRO A 71 11.50 -19.79 -5.27
CA PRO A 71 12.60 -20.24 -4.41
C PRO A 71 13.55 -19.13 -3.95
N GLY A 72 13.60 -18.00 -4.66
CA GLY A 72 14.39 -16.83 -4.28
C GLY A 72 13.96 -16.16 -2.97
N TYR A 73 12.76 -16.45 -2.48
CA TYR A 73 12.26 -15.89 -1.21
C TYR A 73 12.51 -16.76 0.02
N LYS A 74 13.10 -17.95 -0.12
CA LYS A 74 13.37 -18.88 1.00
C LYS A 74 14.12 -18.24 2.16
N ASN A 75 15.14 -17.42 1.88
CA ASN A 75 15.94 -16.79 2.92
C ASN A 75 15.12 -15.82 3.80
N TYR A 76 14.10 -15.19 3.25
CA TYR A 76 13.19 -14.31 4.02
C TYR A 76 12.31 -15.11 4.97
N TYR A 77 11.90 -16.31 4.57
CA TYR A 77 11.17 -17.25 5.42
C TYR A 77 12.06 -17.83 6.51
N HIS A 78 13.30 -18.24 6.17
CA HIS A 78 14.26 -18.72 7.16
C HIS A 78 14.49 -17.70 8.26
N ALA A 79 14.71 -16.42 7.93
CA ALA A 79 14.87 -15.34 8.93
C ALA A 79 13.64 -15.17 9.84
N MET A 80 12.44 -15.51 9.37
CA MET A 80 11.22 -15.51 10.15
C MET A 80 11.15 -16.72 11.08
N TYR A 81 11.39 -17.93 10.55
CA TYR A 81 11.35 -19.17 11.32
C TYR A 81 12.48 -19.27 12.36
N ASP A 82 13.67 -18.74 12.05
CA ASP A 82 14.81 -18.71 13.00
C ASP A 82 14.46 -17.94 14.28
N LYS A 83 13.67 -16.88 14.15
CA LYS A 83 13.24 -16.08 15.29
C LYS A 83 12.23 -16.81 16.19
N TYR A 84 11.26 -17.52 15.63
CA TYR A 84 10.13 -18.08 16.38
C TYR A 84 10.28 -19.56 16.70
N PHE A 85 10.86 -20.38 15.79
CA PHE A 85 10.85 -21.82 15.88
C PHE A 85 12.24 -22.48 16.04
N TYR A 86 13.31 -21.76 15.66
CA TYR A 86 14.68 -22.25 15.78
C TYR A 86 15.52 -21.47 16.77
N SER A 87 14.88 -20.79 17.72
CA SER A 87 15.59 -20.09 18.79
C SER A 87 16.22 -21.08 19.76
N LYS A 88 17.36 -20.71 20.34
CA LYS A 88 18.07 -21.53 21.33
C LYS A 88 17.18 -21.96 22.51
N ASN A 89 16.18 -21.14 22.87
CA ASN A 89 15.25 -21.45 23.95
C ASN A 89 14.29 -22.57 23.59
N VAL A 90 13.77 -22.57 22.34
CA VAL A 90 12.94 -23.65 21.82
C VAL A 90 13.73 -24.95 21.73
N ASP A 91 14.98 -24.90 21.22
CA ASP A 91 15.86 -26.06 21.14
C ASP A 91 16.14 -26.68 22.50
N LYS A 92 16.44 -25.84 23.51
CA LYS A 92 16.61 -26.30 24.89
C LYS A 92 15.31 -26.89 25.48
N GLY A 93 14.16 -26.25 25.20
CA GLY A 93 12.86 -26.74 25.62
C GLY A 93 12.52 -28.11 25.05
N LEU A 94 12.80 -28.35 23.77
CA LEU A 94 12.58 -29.63 23.12
C LEU A 94 13.44 -30.77 23.72
N LEU A 95 14.63 -30.45 24.20
CA LEU A 95 15.56 -31.40 24.84
C LEU A 95 15.36 -31.55 26.35
N SER A 96 14.56 -30.67 26.97
CA SER A 96 14.33 -30.65 28.41
C SER A 96 13.27 -31.64 28.89
N SER A 97 13.07 -31.70 30.20
CA SER A 97 11.97 -32.42 30.85
C SER A 97 10.62 -31.68 30.76
N GLU A 98 10.62 -30.43 30.29
CA GLU A 98 9.38 -29.65 30.13
C GLU A 98 8.55 -30.14 28.93
N TYR A 99 7.22 -29.94 29.03
CA TYR A 99 6.28 -30.38 28.00
C TYR A 99 6.40 -31.87 27.64
N ARG A 100 6.51 -32.72 28.70
CA ARG A 100 6.52 -34.19 28.59
C ARG A 100 5.38 -34.85 29.35
N THR A 101 4.44 -34.05 29.87
CA THR A 101 3.19 -34.52 30.46
C THR A 101 2.14 -34.70 29.36
N GLU A 102 1.29 -35.73 29.51
CA GLU A 102 0.22 -36.01 28.53
C GLU A 102 -0.93 -35.00 28.70
N GLU A 103 -0.64 -33.71 28.49
CA GLU A 103 -1.55 -32.58 28.52
C GLU A 103 -1.62 -31.89 27.14
N ILE A 104 -2.74 -31.24 26.84
CA ILE A 104 -2.96 -30.58 25.52
C ILE A 104 -1.84 -29.61 25.18
N ASP A 105 -1.41 -28.76 26.12
CA ASP A 105 -0.35 -27.78 25.91
C ASP A 105 1.00 -28.44 25.57
N SER A 106 1.30 -29.58 26.20
CA SER A 106 2.52 -30.34 25.89
C SER A 106 2.49 -30.91 24.47
N TYR A 107 1.35 -31.47 24.05
CA TYR A 107 1.16 -31.92 22.66
C TYR A 107 1.28 -30.75 21.69
N MET A 108 0.62 -29.61 21.97
CA MET A 108 0.67 -28.44 21.09
C MET A 108 2.09 -27.92 20.92
N PHE A 109 2.84 -27.75 22.02
CA PHE A 109 4.25 -27.32 21.94
C PHE A 109 5.07 -28.28 21.08
N ARG A 110 4.90 -29.60 21.23
CA ARG A 110 5.64 -30.60 20.45
C ARG A 110 5.21 -30.64 18.98
N ILE A 111 3.91 -30.54 18.69
CA ILE A 111 3.34 -30.57 17.32
C ILE A 111 3.85 -29.39 16.51
N ILE A 112 3.75 -28.16 17.01
CA ILE A 112 4.17 -26.97 16.25
C ILE A 112 5.68 -26.94 15.98
N ASN A 113 6.46 -27.69 16.75
CA ASN A 113 7.92 -27.80 16.61
C ASN A 113 8.38 -29.13 15.93
N LEU A 114 7.49 -29.93 15.33
CA LEU A 114 7.84 -31.19 14.66
C LEU A 114 8.83 -31.02 13.49
N HIS A 115 8.91 -29.83 12.89
CA HIS A 115 9.88 -29.53 11.84
C HIS A 115 11.27 -29.17 12.38
N ASN A 116 11.42 -28.95 13.70
CA ASN A 116 12.72 -28.70 14.33
C ASN A 116 13.55 -30.01 14.35
N LYS A 117 14.84 -29.89 14.10
CA LYS A 117 15.76 -31.04 14.11
C LYS A 117 15.93 -31.67 15.50
N ASN A 118 15.70 -30.91 16.58
CA ASN A 118 15.79 -31.35 17.96
C ASN A 118 14.47 -31.97 18.49
N ARG A 119 13.50 -32.24 17.59
CA ARG A 119 12.26 -32.93 17.97
C ARG A 119 12.55 -34.31 18.56
N GLN A 120 11.87 -34.67 19.62
CA GLN A 120 11.93 -36.00 20.23
C GLN A 120 10.57 -36.65 20.12
N LEU A 121 10.43 -37.63 19.22
CA LEU A 121 9.14 -38.29 18.95
C LEU A 121 8.72 -39.25 20.05
N THR A 122 9.63 -39.57 20.96
CA THR A 122 9.39 -40.41 22.16
C THR A 122 9.01 -39.59 23.39
N ALA A 123 8.94 -38.26 23.28
CA ALA A 123 8.69 -37.37 24.41
C ALA A 123 7.25 -37.47 24.97
N LEU A 124 6.27 -37.83 24.15
CA LEU A 124 4.86 -38.01 24.50
C LEU A 124 4.33 -39.31 23.85
N LYS A 125 3.31 -39.92 24.47
CA LYS A 125 2.59 -41.07 23.89
C LYS A 125 1.93 -40.66 22.57
N GLY A 126 1.98 -41.52 21.56
CA GLY A 126 1.35 -41.25 20.25
C GLY A 126 1.98 -40.13 19.41
N LEU A 127 3.02 -39.41 19.89
CA LEU A 127 3.63 -38.29 19.15
C LEU A 127 4.26 -38.75 17.82
N LYS A 128 4.76 -39.98 17.77
CA LYS A 128 5.28 -40.58 16.53
C LYS A 128 4.15 -40.80 15.51
N GLU A 129 3.01 -41.28 15.93
CA GLU A 129 1.81 -41.47 15.08
C GLU A 129 1.28 -40.13 14.57
N ILE A 130 1.28 -39.11 15.43
CA ILE A 130 0.93 -37.74 15.06
C ILE A 130 1.89 -37.22 13.96
N TYR A 131 3.21 -37.43 14.11
CA TYR A 131 4.21 -37.04 13.13
C TYR A 131 4.00 -37.75 11.77
N GLU A 132 3.66 -39.04 11.79
CA GLU A 132 3.34 -39.82 10.60
C GLU A 132 2.04 -39.36 9.94
N THR A 133 1.02 -39.00 10.72
CA THR A 133 -0.28 -38.49 10.25
C THR A 133 -0.14 -37.12 9.57
N ILE A 134 0.67 -36.21 10.12
CA ILE A 134 0.93 -34.90 9.50
C ILE A 134 1.71 -35.04 8.19
N ASP A 135 2.59 -36.02 8.06
CA ASP A 135 3.44 -36.29 6.89
C ASP A 135 4.05 -35.02 6.28
N LEU A 136 4.95 -34.39 7.03
CA LEU A 136 5.68 -33.19 6.58
C LEU A 136 6.38 -33.40 5.23
N GLY A 137 6.82 -34.64 4.94
CA GLY A 137 7.43 -34.99 3.65
C GLY A 137 6.45 -34.89 2.48
N ARG A 138 5.21 -35.31 2.66
CA ARG A 138 4.12 -35.17 1.69
C ARG A 138 3.78 -33.69 1.45
N ILE A 139 3.69 -32.92 2.53
CA ILE A 139 3.44 -31.48 2.47
C ILE A 139 4.56 -30.77 1.71
N GLN A 140 5.83 -31.03 2.04
CA GLN A 140 6.99 -30.42 1.37
C GLN A 140 7.06 -30.73 -0.12
N ARG A 141 6.63 -31.92 -0.55
CA ARG A 141 6.50 -32.27 -1.96
C ARG A 141 5.30 -31.59 -2.64
N GLY A 142 4.44 -30.90 -1.89
CA GLY A 142 3.25 -30.23 -2.38
C GLY A 142 2.14 -31.15 -2.83
N LEU A 143 2.03 -32.30 -2.19
CA LEU A 143 1.03 -33.31 -2.48
C LEU A 143 -0.26 -33.10 -1.65
N MET A 144 -0.27 -32.17 -0.68
CA MET A 144 -1.47 -31.72 0.03
C MET A 144 -2.20 -30.68 -0.84
N ARG A 145 -3.44 -30.95 -1.22
CA ARG A 145 -4.17 -30.23 -2.27
C ARG A 145 -4.77 -28.89 -1.78
N ASP A 146 -5.52 -28.94 -0.70
CA ASP A 146 -6.35 -27.83 -0.27
C ASP A 146 -6.48 -27.73 1.27
N THR A 147 -7.17 -26.71 1.75
CA THR A 147 -7.41 -26.47 3.18
C THR A 147 -8.31 -27.56 3.80
N ASN A 148 -9.20 -28.20 3.03
CA ASN A 148 -10.03 -29.30 3.55
C ASN A 148 -9.19 -30.51 3.89
N GLU A 149 -8.17 -30.83 3.07
CA GLU A 149 -7.25 -31.91 3.36
C GLU A 149 -6.40 -31.60 4.61
N ALA A 150 -5.95 -30.35 4.78
CA ALA A 150 -5.26 -29.91 5.98
C ALA A 150 -6.16 -29.99 7.22
N PHE A 151 -7.43 -29.67 7.08
CA PHE A 151 -8.45 -29.77 8.13
C PHE A 151 -8.68 -31.23 8.56
N ASN A 152 -8.80 -32.15 7.61
CA ASN A 152 -8.95 -33.57 7.92
C ASN A 152 -7.75 -34.06 8.73
N VAL A 153 -6.53 -33.72 8.31
CA VAL A 153 -5.30 -34.04 9.06
C VAL A 153 -5.35 -33.44 10.48
N ALA A 154 -5.82 -32.19 10.62
CA ALA A 154 -5.94 -31.57 11.95
C ALA A 154 -6.95 -32.31 12.86
N CYS A 155 -8.06 -32.78 12.30
CA CYS A 155 -9.05 -33.59 13.02
C CYS A 155 -8.48 -34.97 13.42
N ASP A 156 -7.76 -35.64 12.53
CA ASP A 156 -7.10 -36.93 12.82
C ASP A 156 -6.06 -36.75 13.93
N VAL A 157 -5.25 -35.71 13.86
CA VAL A 157 -4.25 -35.37 14.90
C VAL A 157 -4.93 -35.06 16.23
N MET A 158 -6.03 -34.29 16.22
CA MET A 158 -6.79 -34.00 17.47
C MET A 158 -7.34 -35.29 18.08
N SER A 159 -7.83 -36.21 17.26
CA SER A 159 -8.29 -37.51 17.74
C SER A 159 -7.17 -38.31 18.41
N LEU A 160 -5.95 -38.30 17.81
CA LEU A 160 -4.78 -38.95 18.41
C LEU A 160 -4.35 -38.28 19.71
N VAL A 161 -4.40 -36.94 19.80
CA VAL A 161 -4.11 -36.22 21.03
C VAL A 161 -5.09 -36.64 22.13
N LEU A 162 -6.40 -36.62 21.85
CA LEU A 162 -7.42 -37.01 22.83
C LEU A 162 -7.31 -38.47 23.28
N LEU A 163 -6.83 -39.36 22.42
CA LEU A 163 -6.60 -40.76 22.80
C LEU A 163 -5.40 -40.97 23.74
N ASN A 164 -4.51 -40.02 23.80
CA ASN A 164 -3.23 -40.15 24.55
C ASN A 164 -3.11 -39.19 25.73
N ILE A 165 -3.99 -38.21 25.90
CA ILE A 165 -3.99 -37.33 27.08
C ILE A 165 -4.59 -38.02 28.29
N ASP A 166 -4.10 -37.63 29.47
CA ASP A 166 -4.70 -38.07 30.73
C ASP A 166 -6.03 -37.31 31.00
N PRO A 167 -7.06 -38.01 31.56
CA PRO A 167 -8.33 -37.35 31.89
C PRO A 167 -8.14 -36.17 32.86
N ILE A 168 -8.75 -35.02 32.55
CA ILE A 168 -8.71 -33.86 33.42
C ILE A 168 -9.55 -34.17 34.66
N VAL A 169 -8.88 -34.29 35.81
CA VAL A 169 -9.54 -34.46 37.11
C VAL A 169 -10.18 -33.14 37.50
N VAL A 170 -11.50 -33.04 37.39
CA VAL A 170 -12.24 -31.94 37.99
C VAL A 170 -12.20 -32.13 39.49
N LYS A 171 -11.49 -31.31 40.24
CA LYS A 171 -11.64 -31.23 41.67
C LYS A 171 -13.01 -30.63 41.95
N ASP A 172 -13.96 -31.46 42.44
CA ASP A 172 -15.16 -30.96 43.07
C ASP A 172 -14.80 -30.14 44.31
N ASP A 173 -14.79 -28.82 44.17
CA ASP A 173 -14.78 -27.88 45.29
C ASP A 173 -16.16 -27.87 45.94
N SER A 174 -16.46 -28.93 46.71
CA SER A 174 -17.51 -28.93 47.72
C SER A 174 -16.83 -29.13 49.08
N ASP A 175 -16.42 -28.07 49.67
CA ASP A 175 -16.53 -27.69 51.08
C ASP A 175 -15.50 -26.60 51.42
N ASP A 176 -15.88 -25.41 51.56
CA ASP A 176 -15.95 -24.65 52.82
C ASP A 176 -16.30 -23.17 52.54
N SER A 177 -17.46 -22.82 53.06
CA SER A 177 -17.94 -21.45 53.17
C SER A 177 -17.10 -20.65 54.17
N GLN A 178 -16.55 -19.53 53.76
CA GLN A 178 -16.58 -18.32 54.59
C GLN A 178 -16.35 -17.04 53.80
N ASP A 179 -17.31 -16.16 54.01
CA ASP A 179 -17.47 -14.79 53.57
C ASP A 179 -16.18 -13.95 53.46
N SER A 180 -16.05 -13.22 52.38
CA SER A 180 -15.78 -11.79 52.44
C SER A 180 -16.15 -11.10 51.12
N ASP A 181 -17.22 -10.31 51.22
CA ASP A 181 -17.60 -9.26 50.27
C ASP A 181 -16.41 -8.36 49.92
N SER A 182 -16.25 -8.06 48.64
CA SER A 182 -15.90 -6.69 48.21
C SER A 182 -16.19 -6.47 46.75
N ASP A 183 -17.22 -5.74 46.57
CA ASP A 183 -17.67 -4.82 45.56
C ASP A 183 -16.72 -4.48 44.43
N SER A 184 -17.24 -4.69 43.24
CA SER A 184 -16.77 -4.08 42.00
C SER A 184 -17.40 -2.70 41.85
N GLN A 185 -16.62 -1.65 41.83
CA GLN A 185 -17.04 -0.35 41.24
C GLN A 185 -15.95 0.25 40.37
N ASN A 186 -16.39 0.56 39.16
CA ASN A 186 -15.82 1.53 38.22
C ASN A 186 -15.46 2.84 38.91
N GLY A 187 -14.33 3.44 38.53
CA GLY A 187 -13.97 4.79 38.94
C GLY A 187 -12.77 5.31 38.19
N ASP A 188 -13.08 6.22 37.34
CA ASP A 188 -12.24 7.13 36.58
C ASP A 188 -11.35 8.01 37.49
N SER A 189 -10.20 8.43 36.87
CA SER A 189 -9.41 9.66 37.11
C SER A 189 -8.40 9.73 38.28
N GLN A 190 -7.29 10.16 37.86
CA GLN A 190 -6.44 11.30 38.25
C GLN A 190 -5.00 11.00 38.66
N GLU A 191 -4.17 11.83 38.07
CA GLU A 191 -2.74 12.07 38.25
C GLU A 191 -2.19 11.99 39.70
N GLY A 192 -1.05 11.37 39.79
CA GLY A 192 -0.19 11.44 41.00
C GLY A 192 1.26 11.18 40.63
N ASN A 193 2.02 12.25 40.57
CA ASN A 193 3.46 12.35 40.35
C ASN A 193 4.23 11.56 41.45
N GLY A 194 5.07 10.62 41.04
CA GLY A 194 5.96 9.88 41.95
C GLY A 194 7.15 9.31 41.19
N SER A 195 8.25 10.04 41.22
CA SER A 195 9.58 9.66 40.75
C SER A 195 10.02 8.30 41.32
N GLY A 196 10.26 7.35 40.42
CA GLY A 196 10.88 6.07 40.71
C GLY A 196 11.44 5.49 39.41
N ASP A 197 12.73 5.70 39.21
CA ASP A 197 13.53 5.26 38.08
C ASP A 197 13.56 3.72 38.06
N SER A 198 12.63 3.09 37.32
CA SER A 198 12.75 1.70 36.89
C SER A 198 12.88 1.68 35.39
N LYS A 199 14.12 1.64 34.91
CA LYS A 199 14.45 1.33 33.51
C LYS A 199 13.79 0.00 33.17
N THR A 200 12.71 0.05 32.41
CA THR A 200 12.19 -1.09 31.66
C THR A 200 13.18 -1.38 30.54
N ILE A 201 14.02 -2.38 30.77
CA ILE A 201 14.92 -2.96 29.77
C ILE A 201 14.04 -3.48 28.65
N SER A 202 14.30 -3.08 27.39
CA SER A 202 13.59 -3.55 26.22
C SER A 202 13.80 -5.06 26.03
N ASP A 203 12.81 -5.75 25.45
CA ASP A 203 12.89 -7.19 25.18
C ASP A 203 14.12 -7.56 24.30
N GLU A 204 14.65 -6.61 23.52
CA GLU A 204 15.87 -6.79 22.71
C GLU A 204 17.14 -6.68 23.56
N GLU A 205 17.21 -5.78 24.54
CA GLU A 205 18.33 -5.69 25.49
C GLU A 205 18.37 -6.90 26.45
N LEU A 206 17.19 -7.45 26.81
CA LEU A 206 17.10 -8.69 27.57
C LEU A 206 17.58 -9.90 26.74
N GLN A 207 17.33 -9.88 25.44
CA GLN A 207 17.76 -10.92 24.50
C GLN A 207 19.29 -10.89 24.32
N ASP A 208 19.89 -9.70 24.14
CA ASP A 208 21.34 -9.53 24.00
C ASP A 208 22.10 -9.87 25.30
N MET A 209 21.54 -9.57 26.46
CA MET A 209 22.11 -9.98 27.75
C MET A 209 22.07 -11.51 28.00
N LEU A 210 21.12 -12.21 27.37
CA LEU A 210 20.96 -13.66 27.50
C LEU A 210 21.79 -14.44 26.47
N ASP A 211 22.11 -13.82 25.34
CA ASP A 211 23.03 -14.37 24.33
C ASP A 211 24.51 -14.23 24.79
N SER A 212 24.81 -13.34 25.76
CA SER A 212 26.16 -13.17 26.31
C SER A 212 26.54 -14.20 27.36
N ASP A 213 25.59 -14.95 27.92
CA ASP A 213 25.89 -16.11 28.79
C ASP A 213 26.08 -17.40 27.96
N SER A 214 26.94 -17.32 26.94
CA SER A 214 27.34 -18.47 26.14
C SER A 214 28.36 -19.32 26.89
N VAL A 215 27.88 -20.35 27.56
CA VAL A 215 28.71 -21.55 27.78
C VAL A 215 28.97 -22.14 26.39
N ALA A 216 30.24 -22.25 26.02
CA ALA A 216 30.71 -22.80 24.75
C ALA A 216 30.02 -24.15 24.43
N PRO A 217 29.68 -24.43 23.15
CA PRO A 217 29.17 -25.72 22.77
C PRO A 217 30.29 -26.74 22.97
N SER A 218 30.11 -27.70 23.88
CA SER A 218 30.89 -28.93 23.85
C SER A 218 30.50 -29.69 22.59
N GLU A 219 31.39 -29.70 21.59
CA GLU A 219 31.37 -30.64 20.50
C GLU A 219 31.48 -32.05 21.09
N ASN A 220 30.57 -32.92 20.72
CA ASN A 220 30.40 -34.33 20.99
C ASN A 220 29.17 -34.66 21.85
N LEU A 221 28.02 -34.78 21.18
CA LEU A 221 26.96 -35.68 21.59
C LEU A 221 26.74 -36.71 20.48
N SER A 222 27.46 -37.82 20.61
CA SER A 222 27.17 -39.08 19.97
C SER A 222 25.73 -39.50 20.32
N ASN A 223 25.03 -40.04 19.32
CA ASN A 223 23.77 -40.76 19.47
C ASN A 223 23.98 -41.89 20.51
N ASP A 224 23.48 -41.69 21.72
CA ASP A 224 23.27 -42.76 22.66
C ASP A 224 21.85 -42.62 23.23
N ASP A 225 21.12 -43.72 23.18
CA ASP A 225 19.74 -43.93 23.57
C ASP A 225 19.68 -44.05 25.11
N GLY A 226 19.83 -42.92 25.79
CA GLY A 226 19.82 -42.83 27.23
C GLY A 226 19.26 -41.51 27.74
N SER A 227 18.15 -41.59 28.44
CA SER A 227 17.34 -40.50 28.98
C SER A 227 18.09 -39.64 30.02
N ASP A 228 18.82 -38.65 29.57
CA ASP A 228 19.19 -37.51 30.42
C ASP A 228 18.48 -36.26 29.92
N SER A 229 17.27 -36.01 30.45
CA SER A 229 16.54 -34.77 30.22
C SER A 229 17.21 -33.65 31.01
N VAL A 230 17.57 -32.57 30.32
CA VAL A 230 18.16 -31.37 30.91
C VAL A 230 17.09 -30.67 31.75
N GLU A 231 17.32 -30.51 33.05
CA GLU A 231 16.43 -29.70 33.91
C GLU A 231 16.67 -28.20 33.63
N LEU A 232 15.58 -27.47 33.40
CA LEU A 232 15.60 -26.03 33.18
C LEU A 232 15.41 -25.29 34.52
N SER A 233 16.10 -24.17 34.69
CA SER A 233 15.84 -23.27 35.82
C SER A 233 14.47 -22.58 35.67
N ASP A 234 13.86 -22.13 36.77
CA ASP A 234 12.53 -21.47 36.75
C ASP A 234 12.47 -20.26 35.84
N ARG A 235 13.58 -19.54 35.68
CA ARG A 235 13.71 -18.43 34.73
C ARG A 235 13.66 -18.92 33.29
N GLN A 236 14.33 -20.02 32.97
CA GLN A 236 14.34 -20.62 31.62
C GLN A 236 12.97 -21.21 31.28
N LYS A 237 12.25 -21.79 32.26
CA LYS A 237 10.87 -22.27 32.10
C LYS A 237 9.94 -21.13 31.71
N LYS A 238 9.95 -20.00 32.45
CA LYS A 238 9.15 -18.81 32.11
C LYS A 238 9.48 -18.23 30.74
N MET A 239 10.74 -18.30 30.31
CA MET A 239 11.14 -17.86 28.98
C MET A 239 10.63 -18.81 27.91
N LEU A 240 10.66 -20.12 28.17
CA LEU A 240 10.12 -21.12 27.24
C LEU A 240 8.61 -20.95 27.05
N ASP A 241 7.87 -20.74 28.13
CA ASP A 241 6.43 -20.46 28.08
C ASP A 241 6.10 -19.19 27.29
N ASN A 242 6.91 -18.14 27.47
CA ASN A 242 6.77 -16.91 26.69
C ASN A 242 7.07 -17.13 25.20
N HIS A 243 8.04 -17.99 24.87
CA HIS A 243 8.32 -18.36 23.48
C HIS A 243 7.20 -19.21 22.89
N PHE A 244 6.65 -20.14 23.63
CA PHE A 244 5.50 -20.94 23.20
C PHE A 244 4.29 -20.05 22.89
N LYS A 245 3.93 -19.14 23.78
CA LYS A 245 2.87 -18.13 23.56
C LYS A 245 3.14 -17.25 22.34
N LYS A 246 4.41 -16.94 22.04
CA LYS A 246 4.77 -16.19 20.80
C LYS A 246 4.61 -17.05 19.55
N GLN A 247 4.90 -18.35 19.63
CA GLN A 247 4.67 -19.29 18.52
C GLN A 247 3.18 -19.46 18.23
N GLU A 248 2.34 -19.60 19.25
CA GLU A 248 0.88 -19.67 19.10
C GLU A 248 0.32 -18.40 18.46
N LYS A 249 0.71 -17.22 18.95
CA LYS A 249 0.32 -15.93 18.35
C LYS A 249 0.77 -15.80 16.90
N PHE A 250 1.95 -16.33 16.56
CA PHE A 250 2.40 -16.34 15.17
C PHE A 250 1.51 -17.22 14.29
N LEU A 251 1.15 -18.42 14.75
CA LEU A 251 0.27 -19.35 14.03
C LEU A 251 -1.17 -18.79 13.90
N ASP A 252 -1.62 -18.02 14.87
CA ASP A 252 -2.93 -17.36 14.82
C ASP A 252 -2.95 -16.08 13.96
N GLY A 253 -1.80 -15.69 13.37
CA GLY A 253 -1.66 -14.44 12.63
C GLY A 253 -1.67 -13.19 13.52
N ASP A 254 -1.71 -13.35 14.85
CA ASP A 254 -1.68 -12.27 15.83
C ASP A 254 -0.24 -11.87 16.16
N ILE A 255 0.48 -11.41 15.14
CA ILE A 255 1.83 -10.91 15.29
C ILE A 255 1.76 -9.60 16.05
N GLN A 256 2.47 -9.52 17.19
CA GLN A 256 2.53 -8.30 17.99
C GLN A 256 2.86 -7.12 17.08
N LYS A 257 1.84 -6.31 16.79
CA LYS A 257 2.03 -4.98 16.26
C LYS A 257 2.92 -4.28 17.28
N THR A 258 4.12 -3.88 16.88
CA THR A 258 4.91 -2.93 17.67
C THR A 258 3.93 -1.87 18.11
N LYS A 259 3.86 -1.58 19.43
CA LYS A 259 2.97 -0.53 19.95
C LYS A 259 3.42 0.79 19.34
N LEU A 260 2.88 1.08 18.15
CA LEU A 260 3.10 2.34 17.47
C LEU A 260 2.52 3.43 18.38
N ASN A 261 3.26 4.49 18.52
CA ASN A 261 2.79 5.70 19.18
C ASN A 261 1.47 6.13 18.49
N LYS A 262 0.51 6.68 19.22
CA LYS A 262 -0.78 7.12 18.63
C LYS A 262 -0.59 8.02 17.40
N LYS A 263 0.50 8.78 17.38
CA LYS A 263 0.89 9.62 16.23
C LYS A 263 1.35 8.77 15.06
N GLU A 264 2.24 7.81 15.27
CA GLU A 264 2.75 6.91 14.24
C GLU A 264 1.65 6.03 13.61
N SER A 265 0.69 5.55 14.43
CA SER A 265 -0.48 4.83 13.92
C SER A 265 -1.36 5.70 13.01
N LYS A 266 -1.57 6.98 13.38
CA LYS A 266 -2.30 7.93 12.52
C LYS A 266 -1.54 8.26 11.24
N ASP A 267 -0.22 8.40 11.33
CA ASP A 267 0.64 8.69 10.20
C ASP A 267 0.64 7.53 9.19
N ILE A 268 0.72 6.29 9.66
CA ILE A 268 0.61 5.09 8.81
C ILE A 268 -0.77 5.01 8.16
N GLN A 269 -1.83 5.20 8.93
CA GLN A 269 -3.19 5.19 8.39
C GLN A 269 -3.38 6.27 7.32
N SER A 270 -2.82 7.47 7.51
CA SER A 270 -2.90 8.57 6.54
C SER A 270 -2.19 8.24 5.23
N ILE A 271 -1.06 7.51 5.30
CA ILE A 271 -0.32 7.03 4.10
C ILE A 271 -1.14 5.96 3.38
N GLU A 272 -1.71 5.00 4.11
CA GLU A 272 -2.55 3.94 3.53
C GLU A 272 -3.79 4.54 2.84
N GLU A 273 -4.48 5.48 3.47
CA GLU A 273 -5.62 6.20 2.89
C GLU A 273 -5.25 7.02 1.64
N SER A 274 -4.02 7.51 1.58
CA SER A 274 -3.50 8.25 0.41
C SER A 274 -3.12 7.34 -0.76
N GLY A 275 -3.06 6.02 -0.56
CA GLY A 275 -2.64 5.06 -1.56
C GLY A 275 -1.21 5.26 -2.04
N ALA A 276 -0.32 5.72 -1.17
CA ALA A 276 1.08 5.98 -1.50
C ALA A 276 1.84 4.69 -1.85
N THR A 277 2.49 4.68 -3.01
CA THR A 277 3.26 3.53 -3.51
C THR A 277 4.59 3.99 -4.09
N TYR A 278 5.59 3.09 -4.09
CA TYR A 278 6.86 3.33 -4.75
C TYR A 278 6.89 2.65 -6.11
N GLU A 279 7.08 3.42 -7.17
CA GLU A 279 7.29 2.93 -8.54
C GLU A 279 8.77 2.97 -8.91
N ASN A 280 9.25 1.92 -9.60
CA ASN A 280 10.63 1.91 -10.10
C ASN A 280 10.70 2.67 -11.42
N VAL A 281 11.51 3.72 -11.46
CA VAL A 281 11.65 4.63 -12.60
C VAL A 281 13.12 4.82 -12.98
N GLY A 282 13.36 5.38 -14.16
CA GLY A 282 14.68 5.72 -14.62
C GLY A 282 15.56 4.50 -14.91
N LYS A 283 15.01 3.43 -15.47
CA LYS A 283 15.75 2.18 -15.76
C LYS A 283 17.02 2.41 -16.59
N ASP A 284 17.09 3.51 -17.34
CA ASP A 284 18.24 3.90 -18.15
C ASP A 284 19.17 4.91 -17.42
N VAL A 285 18.76 5.40 -16.23
CA VAL A 285 19.51 6.39 -15.46
C VAL A 285 20.51 5.69 -14.55
N PRO A 286 21.83 5.89 -14.72
CA PRO A 286 22.85 5.21 -13.94
C PRO A 286 22.86 5.70 -12.49
N LYS A 287 23.13 4.77 -11.58
CA LYS A 287 23.47 5.02 -10.18
C LYS A 287 24.99 4.97 -9.99
N TYR A 288 25.50 5.84 -9.15
CA TYR A 288 26.91 5.91 -8.81
C TYR A 288 27.09 5.71 -7.31
N SER A 289 28.13 4.97 -6.92
CA SER A 289 28.63 4.98 -5.55
C SER A 289 29.39 6.28 -5.27
N TRP A 290 29.62 6.58 -3.99
CA TRP A 290 30.38 7.77 -3.56
C TRP A 290 31.79 7.82 -4.15
N ASP A 291 32.38 6.71 -4.58
CA ASP A 291 33.65 6.58 -5.27
C ASP A 291 33.56 6.79 -6.80
N GLY A 292 32.37 7.11 -7.32
CA GLY A 292 32.11 7.32 -8.74
C GLY A 292 31.92 6.04 -9.56
N SER A 293 31.97 4.85 -8.94
CA SER A 293 31.69 3.60 -9.64
C SER A 293 30.18 3.43 -9.89
N SER A 294 29.80 2.85 -11.04
CA SER A 294 28.41 2.57 -11.37
C SER A 294 27.91 1.36 -10.57
N VAL A 295 26.88 1.55 -9.73
CA VAL A 295 26.33 0.53 -8.82
C VAL A 295 25.02 -0.05 -9.33
N GLY A 296 24.51 0.44 -10.47
CA GLY A 296 23.22 -0.01 -11.02
C GLY A 296 22.50 1.07 -11.80
N LYS A 297 21.21 0.90 -12.02
CA LYS A 297 20.36 1.84 -12.75
C LYS A 297 19.02 2.01 -12.09
N GLY A 298 18.39 3.15 -12.31
CA GLY A 298 17.04 3.47 -11.86
C GLY A 298 16.95 3.94 -10.41
N THR A 299 15.81 4.50 -10.08
CA THR A 299 15.45 4.98 -8.75
C THR A 299 14.00 4.63 -8.45
N LYS A 300 13.56 4.91 -7.21
CA LYS A 300 12.15 4.79 -6.83
C LYS A 300 11.52 6.17 -6.86
N CYS A 301 10.32 6.28 -7.40
CA CYS A 301 9.47 7.47 -7.32
C CYS A 301 8.31 7.17 -6.39
N LEU A 302 8.06 8.07 -5.45
CA LEU A 302 6.90 7.99 -4.56
C LEU A 302 5.68 8.54 -5.29
N VAL A 303 4.68 7.71 -5.49
CA VAL A 303 3.39 8.09 -6.09
C VAL A 303 2.34 8.12 -5.00
N VAL A 304 1.85 9.31 -4.67
CA VAL A 304 0.73 9.52 -3.74
C VAL A 304 -0.54 9.64 -4.58
N ARG A 305 -1.46 8.69 -4.43
CA ARG A 305 -2.61 8.57 -5.34
C ARG A 305 -3.81 9.42 -4.93
N LYS A 306 -3.82 9.96 -3.72
CA LYS A 306 -4.92 10.79 -3.23
C LYS A 306 -4.45 11.78 -2.15
N LEU A 307 -4.86 13.03 -2.31
CA LEU A 307 -4.71 14.07 -1.29
C LEU A 307 -5.87 13.97 -0.30
N THR A 308 -5.56 13.74 0.99
CA THR A 308 -6.54 13.66 2.08
C THR A 308 -6.22 14.67 3.17
N GLN A 309 -7.22 15.04 3.98
CA GLN A 309 -7.00 15.92 5.14
C GLN A 309 -6.07 15.24 6.15
N SER A 310 -6.23 13.94 6.36
CA SER A 310 -5.39 13.13 7.24
C SER A 310 -3.90 13.19 6.82
N LEU A 311 -3.62 13.15 5.51
CA LEU A 311 -2.26 13.29 4.97
C LEU A 311 -1.67 14.68 5.23
N ILE A 312 -2.47 15.73 5.07
CA ILE A 312 -2.08 17.13 5.34
C ILE A 312 -1.75 17.29 6.83
N ASP A 313 -2.61 16.77 7.70
CA ASP A 313 -2.47 16.87 9.16
C ASP A 313 -1.28 16.06 9.70
N SER A 314 -0.82 15.04 8.98
CA SER A 314 0.37 14.26 9.34
C SER A 314 1.67 15.04 9.17
N ASP A 315 1.65 16.13 8.39
CA ASP A 315 2.81 16.98 8.06
C ASP A 315 4.04 16.20 7.51
N GLN A 316 3.79 15.03 6.92
CA GLN A 316 4.86 14.19 6.37
C GLN A 316 5.45 14.75 5.10
N PHE A 317 4.62 15.41 4.28
CA PHE A 317 5.03 15.98 3.00
C PHE A 317 5.12 17.49 3.07
N SER A 318 6.31 18.03 2.85
CA SER A 318 6.54 19.49 2.86
C SER A 318 5.72 20.25 1.81
N CYS A 319 5.37 19.59 0.70
CA CYS A 319 4.54 20.17 -0.36
C CYS A 319 3.03 20.15 -0.06
N ALA A 320 2.59 19.43 0.99
CA ALA A 320 1.19 19.33 1.41
C ALA A 320 1.13 19.22 2.94
N SER A 321 0.96 20.33 3.65
CA SER A 321 1.08 20.39 5.10
C SER A 321 0.04 21.35 5.70
N SER A 322 -0.41 21.03 6.92
CA SER A 322 -1.32 21.87 7.71
C SER A 322 -0.73 23.25 8.02
N TRP A 323 0.59 23.34 8.14
CA TRP A 323 1.30 24.61 8.31
C TRP A 323 1.01 25.61 7.19
N ASN A 324 0.77 25.11 5.98
CA ASN A 324 0.48 25.95 4.82
C ASN A 324 -0.93 26.53 4.87
N GLN A 325 -1.90 25.81 5.46
CA GLN A 325 -3.28 26.28 5.61
C GLN A 325 -3.40 27.43 6.63
N GLY A 326 -2.55 27.41 7.66
CA GLY A 326 -2.52 28.43 8.72
C GLY A 326 -1.46 29.51 8.55
N SER A 327 -0.62 29.40 7.54
CA SER A 327 0.62 30.19 7.46
C SER A 327 0.35 31.64 7.19
N TYR A 328 0.80 32.38 8.12
CA TYR A 328 1.35 33.72 8.13
C TYR A 328 2.38 34.01 7.01
N CYS A 329 2.07 33.69 5.77
CA CYS A 329 2.68 34.41 4.67
C CYS A 329 2.13 35.83 4.69
N ARG A 330 2.67 36.63 5.59
CA ARG A 330 2.31 38.05 5.86
C ARG A 330 2.59 39.00 4.70
N TYR A 331 3.02 38.47 3.57
CA TYR A 331 3.24 39.22 2.35
C TYR A 331 2.43 38.59 1.23
N GLU A 332 1.24 39.17 0.95
CA GLU A 332 0.27 38.81 -0.06
C GLU A 332 -0.53 37.51 0.26
N SER A 333 -1.66 37.68 0.92
CA SER A 333 -2.70 36.63 1.03
C SER A 333 -3.40 36.43 -0.32
N TYR A 334 -2.68 35.84 -1.30
CA TYR A 334 -3.24 35.52 -2.60
C TYR A 334 -3.96 34.18 -2.52
N ASN A 335 -5.29 34.24 -2.56
CA ASN A 335 -6.11 33.02 -2.54
C ASN A 335 -6.30 32.48 -3.96
N PHE A 336 -5.35 31.70 -4.44
CA PHE A 336 -5.40 31.10 -5.78
C PHE A 336 -6.61 30.17 -5.96
N VAL A 337 -7.14 29.58 -4.89
CA VAL A 337 -8.30 28.68 -4.95
C VAL A 337 -9.56 29.47 -5.30
N GLU A 338 -9.86 30.55 -4.58
CA GLU A 338 -11.05 31.36 -4.83
C GLU A 338 -10.99 32.05 -6.18
N GLU A 339 -9.85 32.65 -6.53
CA GLU A 339 -9.68 33.28 -7.82
C GLU A 339 -9.80 32.25 -8.95
N GLY A 340 -9.18 31.07 -8.81
CA GLY A 340 -9.28 29.96 -9.76
C GLY A 340 -10.72 29.49 -9.95
N LEU A 341 -11.48 29.29 -8.88
CA LEU A 341 -12.89 28.88 -8.96
C LEU A 341 -13.76 29.96 -9.65
N ARG A 342 -13.52 31.25 -9.36
CA ARG A 342 -14.22 32.35 -9.99
C ARG A 342 -13.97 32.41 -11.51
N LEU A 343 -12.71 32.33 -11.89
CA LEU A 343 -12.30 32.36 -13.31
C LEU A 343 -12.74 31.10 -14.03
N GLY A 344 -12.63 29.93 -13.39
CA GLY A 344 -13.10 28.66 -13.90
C GLY A 344 -14.60 28.63 -14.16
N SER A 345 -15.40 29.28 -13.33
CA SER A 345 -16.84 29.41 -13.56
C SER A 345 -17.16 30.24 -14.82
N MET A 346 -16.37 31.27 -15.11
CA MET A 346 -16.52 32.07 -16.34
C MET A 346 -16.15 31.26 -17.59
N LEU A 347 -15.06 30.47 -17.49
CA LEU A 347 -14.59 29.63 -18.59
C LEU A 347 -15.54 28.43 -18.82
N GLY A 348 -16.01 27.81 -17.72
CA GLY A 348 -16.88 26.64 -17.76
C GLY A 348 -18.21 26.89 -18.44
N ARG A 349 -18.80 28.10 -18.30
CA ARG A 349 -20.02 28.47 -19.05
C ARG A 349 -19.86 28.31 -20.56
N LYS A 350 -18.65 28.56 -21.10
CA LYS A 350 -18.36 28.36 -22.52
C LYS A 350 -18.17 26.89 -22.89
N LEU A 351 -17.71 26.08 -21.93
CA LEU A 351 -17.47 24.64 -22.15
C LEU A 351 -18.74 23.79 -21.97
N GLN A 352 -19.81 24.31 -21.37
CA GLN A 352 -21.06 23.58 -21.18
C GLN A 352 -21.65 23.08 -22.51
N VAL A 353 -21.43 23.83 -23.62
CA VAL A 353 -21.82 23.40 -24.98
C VAL A 353 -21.22 22.04 -25.35
N ARG A 354 -20.09 21.66 -24.77
CA ARG A 354 -19.45 20.36 -25.02
C ARG A 354 -20.25 19.17 -24.44
N GLY A 355 -21.03 19.39 -23.42
CA GLY A 355 -21.94 18.40 -22.84
C GLY A 355 -23.27 18.27 -23.62
N GLU A 356 -23.55 19.18 -24.55
CA GLU A 356 -24.79 19.22 -25.32
C GLU A 356 -24.66 18.46 -26.61
N GLU A 357 -25.75 17.78 -27.01
CA GLU A 357 -25.87 17.15 -28.32
C GLU A 357 -26.45 18.18 -29.31
N SER A 358 -25.71 18.47 -30.37
CA SER A 358 -26.24 19.25 -31.47
C SER A 358 -26.94 18.32 -32.46
N GLN A 359 -28.23 18.50 -32.64
CA GLN A 359 -29.02 17.74 -33.62
C GLN A 359 -29.36 18.63 -34.82
N LEU A 360 -28.73 18.35 -35.94
CA LEU A 360 -29.06 18.95 -37.22
C LEU A 360 -30.08 18.07 -37.95
N LYS A 361 -31.31 18.57 -38.07
CA LYS A 361 -32.36 17.86 -38.81
C LYS A 361 -32.45 18.38 -40.22
N PHE A 362 -32.14 17.52 -41.16
CA PHE A 362 -32.36 17.75 -42.58
C PHE A 362 -33.71 17.15 -42.96
N SER A 363 -34.65 17.98 -43.45
CA SER A 363 -35.95 17.54 -43.99
C SER A 363 -35.90 17.52 -45.51
N ARG A 364 -36.93 16.95 -46.17
CA ARG A 364 -37.05 16.83 -47.62
C ARG A 364 -35.89 16.07 -48.26
N GLN A 365 -35.53 14.95 -47.65
CA GLN A 365 -34.52 14.03 -48.16
C GLN A 365 -35.22 12.92 -48.98
N ASP A 366 -34.46 12.28 -49.86
CA ASP A 366 -34.90 11.14 -50.69
C ASP A 366 -34.85 9.79 -49.91
N SER A 367 -34.16 9.79 -48.77
CA SER A 367 -33.96 8.61 -47.92
C SER A 367 -33.89 8.99 -46.46
N GLY A 368 -34.08 8.01 -45.54
CA GLY A 368 -34.01 8.23 -44.09
C GLY A 368 -35.31 7.92 -43.35
N LYS A 369 -35.60 8.63 -42.27
CA LYS A 369 -36.84 8.48 -41.49
C LYS A 369 -37.94 9.34 -42.09
N ILE A 370 -39.12 8.75 -42.32
CA ILE A 370 -40.29 9.48 -42.86
C ILE A 370 -40.63 10.67 -41.93
N ASP A 371 -40.67 11.89 -42.50
CA ASP A 371 -41.19 13.05 -41.79
C ASP A 371 -42.73 13.03 -41.85
N LYS A 372 -43.38 12.74 -40.74
CA LYS A 372 -44.84 12.64 -40.67
C LYS A 372 -45.57 13.88 -41.16
N ARG A 373 -44.92 15.03 -41.17
CA ARG A 373 -45.50 16.29 -41.65
C ARG A 373 -45.58 16.36 -43.18
N LEU A 374 -44.68 15.64 -43.84
CA LEU A 374 -44.58 15.63 -45.31
C LEU A 374 -45.23 14.40 -45.96
N ILE A 375 -45.75 13.48 -45.14
CA ILE A 375 -46.28 12.19 -45.64
C ILE A 375 -47.40 12.36 -46.67
N ALA A 376 -48.19 13.43 -46.56
CA ALA A 376 -49.27 13.76 -47.52
C ALA A 376 -48.71 14.10 -48.91
N GLU A 377 -47.50 14.60 -49.02
CA GLU A 377 -46.85 14.95 -50.28
C GLU A 377 -46.53 13.71 -51.16
N LEU A 378 -46.42 12.51 -50.55
CA LEU A 378 -46.30 11.25 -51.29
C LEU A 378 -47.47 11.02 -52.23
N GLY A 379 -48.70 11.39 -51.82
CA GLY A 379 -49.89 11.29 -52.60
C GLY A 379 -49.90 12.25 -53.79
N PHE A 380 -49.04 13.26 -53.79
CA PHE A 380 -48.86 14.21 -54.90
C PHE A 380 -47.61 13.92 -55.74
N GLY A 381 -46.99 12.74 -55.59
CA GLY A 381 -45.84 12.31 -56.36
C GLY A 381 -44.49 12.87 -55.88
N ASN A 382 -44.43 13.55 -54.70
CA ASN A 382 -43.19 14.04 -54.14
C ASN A 382 -42.57 12.97 -53.24
N SER A 383 -41.42 12.40 -53.66
CA SER A 383 -40.68 11.37 -52.91
C SER A 383 -39.81 11.92 -51.78
N ASN A 384 -39.59 13.23 -51.72
CA ASN A 384 -38.68 13.87 -50.75
C ASN A 384 -39.38 14.14 -49.41
N VAL A 385 -39.88 13.07 -48.79
CA VAL A 385 -40.63 13.11 -47.53
C VAL A 385 -39.85 12.57 -46.33
N PHE A 386 -38.57 12.28 -46.53
CA PHE A 386 -37.72 11.76 -45.45
C PHE A 386 -36.98 12.88 -44.75
N SER A 387 -36.60 12.57 -43.52
CA SER A 387 -35.70 13.41 -42.72
C SER A 387 -34.52 12.62 -42.23
N HIS A 388 -33.36 13.24 -42.25
CA HIS A 388 -32.13 12.71 -41.64
C HIS A 388 -31.74 13.61 -40.46
N THR A 389 -31.48 13.01 -39.31
CA THR A 389 -30.99 13.75 -38.15
C THR A 389 -29.53 13.38 -37.94
N LEU A 390 -28.66 14.35 -38.14
CA LEU A 390 -27.26 14.23 -37.79
C LEU A 390 -27.10 14.68 -36.31
N THR A 391 -26.69 13.77 -35.45
CA THR A 391 -26.37 14.09 -34.06
C THR A 391 -24.87 14.25 -33.94
N GLU A 392 -24.42 15.46 -33.70
CA GLU A 392 -23.04 15.77 -33.45
C GLU A 392 -22.81 15.84 -31.94
N ARG A 393 -21.86 15.04 -31.46
CA ARG A 393 -21.41 15.06 -30.07
C ARG A 393 -19.92 15.34 -30.04
N PHE A 394 -19.48 16.08 -29.03
CA PHE A 394 -18.07 16.16 -28.72
C PHE A 394 -17.59 14.84 -28.10
N ASN A 395 -16.40 14.41 -28.48
CA ASN A 395 -15.76 13.27 -27.84
C ASN A 395 -15.60 13.52 -26.35
N LYS A 396 -15.65 12.45 -25.56
CA LYS A 396 -15.24 12.53 -24.16
C LYS A 396 -13.77 12.97 -24.12
N ALA A 397 -13.42 13.90 -23.25
CA ALA A 397 -12.05 14.35 -23.12
C ALA A 397 -11.46 13.98 -21.76
N TYR A 398 -10.16 13.74 -21.74
CA TYR A 398 -9.38 13.54 -20.54
C TYR A 398 -8.26 14.57 -20.49
N LEU A 399 -8.12 15.24 -19.35
CA LEU A 399 -7.12 16.28 -19.12
C LEU A 399 -6.27 15.92 -17.91
N HIS A 400 -4.98 15.72 -18.11
CA HIS A 400 -4.02 15.59 -17.02
C HIS A 400 -3.23 16.90 -16.88
N LEU A 401 -3.32 17.53 -15.71
CA LEU A 401 -2.57 18.72 -15.34
C LEU A 401 -1.40 18.31 -14.44
N SER A 402 -0.18 18.53 -14.87
CA SER A 402 1.03 18.27 -14.09
C SER A 402 1.70 19.58 -13.73
N VAL A 403 1.72 19.94 -12.45
CA VAL A 403 2.26 21.21 -11.97
C VAL A 403 3.58 20.94 -11.25
N ASP A 404 4.61 21.67 -11.63
CA ASP A 404 5.88 21.69 -10.91
C ASP A 404 5.72 22.39 -9.56
N ALA A 405 6.04 21.69 -8.49
CA ALA A 405 6.04 22.20 -7.13
C ALA A 405 7.47 22.32 -6.58
N SER A 406 8.46 22.50 -7.44
CA SER A 406 9.84 22.76 -7.03
C SER A 406 9.99 24.15 -6.39
N GLY A 407 11.07 24.33 -5.62
CA GLY A 407 11.35 25.60 -4.93
C GLY A 407 11.47 26.82 -5.84
N SER A 408 11.91 26.63 -7.09
CA SER A 408 12.03 27.70 -8.12
C SER A 408 10.70 28.29 -8.56
N MET A 409 9.61 27.51 -8.42
CA MET A 409 8.25 27.95 -8.73
C MET A 409 7.64 28.89 -7.66
N SER A 410 8.34 29.19 -6.58
CA SER A 410 7.78 29.97 -5.47
C SER A 410 7.27 31.36 -5.87
N GLY A 411 6.33 31.89 -5.08
CA GLY A 411 5.77 33.24 -5.27
C GLY A 411 4.76 33.34 -6.41
N LYS A 412 4.93 34.32 -7.30
CA LYS A 412 3.95 34.63 -8.37
C LYS A 412 3.77 33.49 -9.37
N LYS A 413 4.83 32.73 -9.69
CA LYS A 413 4.75 31.60 -10.61
C LYS A 413 3.79 30.53 -10.06
N TRP A 414 4.00 30.09 -8.82
CA TRP A 414 3.14 29.12 -8.14
C TRP A 414 1.68 29.56 -8.06
N ASN A 415 1.46 30.78 -7.54
CA ASN A 415 0.12 31.31 -7.37
C ASN A 415 -0.66 31.36 -8.69
N LYS A 416 -0.03 31.79 -9.78
CA LYS A 416 -0.68 31.89 -11.08
C LYS A 416 -0.84 30.53 -11.77
N ALA A 417 0.14 29.61 -11.64
CA ALA A 417 0.03 28.24 -12.12
C ALA A 417 -1.15 27.51 -11.45
N MET A 418 -1.22 27.58 -10.12
CA MET A 418 -2.30 26.98 -9.35
C MET A 418 -3.66 27.62 -9.63
N THR A 419 -3.72 28.96 -9.76
CA THR A 419 -4.97 29.64 -10.19
C THR A 419 -5.45 29.11 -11.54
N SER A 420 -4.55 28.94 -12.51
CA SER A 420 -4.90 28.42 -13.84
C SER A 420 -5.33 26.96 -13.77
N ALA A 421 -4.64 26.13 -12.99
CA ALA A 421 -5.00 24.73 -12.79
C ALA A 421 -6.39 24.59 -12.15
N VAL A 422 -6.66 25.31 -11.06
CA VAL A 422 -7.98 25.32 -10.39
C VAL A 422 -9.09 25.86 -11.32
N ALA A 423 -8.77 26.88 -12.13
CA ALA A 423 -9.72 27.40 -13.11
C ALA A 423 -10.07 26.37 -14.20
N MET A 424 -9.08 25.62 -14.69
CA MET A 424 -9.34 24.54 -15.64
C MET A 424 -10.13 23.39 -15.03
N ILE A 425 -9.80 22.98 -13.81
CA ILE A 425 -10.56 21.96 -13.08
C ILE A 425 -12.02 22.37 -12.95
N LYS A 426 -12.27 23.61 -12.50
CA LYS A 426 -13.65 24.11 -12.35
C LYS A 426 -14.39 24.21 -13.69
N ALA A 427 -13.70 24.62 -14.74
CA ALA A 427 -14.31 24.69 -16.09
C ALA A 427 -14.68 23.29 -16.62
N CYS A 428 -13.83 22.30 -16.40
CA CYS A 428 -14.08 20.90 -16.79
C CYS A 428 -15.22 20.28 -15.95
N ASP A 429 -15.25 20.55 -14.64
CA ASP A 429 -16.34 20.13 -13.73
C ASP A 429 -17.71 20.62 -14.22
N MET A 430 -17.78 21.84 -14.78
CA MET A 430 -18.99 22.41 -15.35
C MET A 430 -19.34 21.83 -16.72
N ALA A 431 -18.37 21.40 -17.51
CA ALA A 431 -18.61 20.85 -18.84
C ALA A 431 -19.21 19.43 -18.79
N GLY A 432 -18.89 18.65 -17.77
CA GLY A 432 -19.47 17.33 -17.48
C GLY A 432 -18.99 16.18 -18.38
N ASN A 433 -18.36 16.45 -19.53
CA ASN A 433 -17.81 15.43 -20.44
C ASN A 433 -16.28 15.48 -20.55
N ILE A 434 -15.61 16.16 -19.61
CA ILE A 434 -14.15 16.26 -19.52
C ILE A 434 -13.73 15.74 -18.16
N ASP A 435 -13.06 14.59 -18.13
CA ASP A 435 -12.40 14.12 -16.90
C ASP A 435 -11.09 14.87 -16.71
N VAL A 436 -10.81 15.31 -15.48
CA VAL A 436 -9.59 16.05 -15.18
C VAL A 436 -8.87 15.46 -13.98
N VAL A 437 -7.57 15.29 -14.12
CA VAL A 437 -6.65 14.91 -13.03
C VAL A 437 -5.62 16.01 -12.85
N MET A 438 -5.36 16.41 -11.60
CA MET A 438 -4.29 17.34 -11.25
C MET A 438 -3.26 16.66 -10.38
N THR A 439 -2.01 16.71 -10.82
CA THR A 439 -0.86 16.25 -10.05
C THR A 439 0.12 17.37 -9.78
N ILE A 440 0.80 17.30 -8.64
CA ILE A 440 2.00 18.09 -8.38
C ILE A 440 3.22 17.15 -8.34
N ARG A 441 4.38 17.63 -8.76
CA ARG A 441 5.62 16.89 -8.75
C ARG A 441 6.72 17.67 -8.03
N THR A 442 7.51 16.96 -7.23
CA THR A 442 8.62 17.52 -6.45
C THR A 442 9.55 16.39 -5.98
N THR A 443 10.41 16.65 -5.03
CA THR A 443 11.16 15.63 -4.29
C THR A 443 10.70 15.58 -2.85
N HIS A 444 10.68 14.38 -2.28
CA HIS A 444 10.39 14.13 -0.87
C HIS A 444 11.68 13.74 -0.15
N SER A 445 11.97 14.40 0.98
CA SER A 445 13.06 14.06 1.87
C SER A 445 12.54 13.28 3.07
N GLY A 446 12.97 12.03 3.22
CA GLY A 446 12.52 11.14 4.29
C GLY A 446 13.01 11.48 5.70
N SER A 447 13.76 12.59 5.87
CA SER A 447 14.30 12.98 7.17
C SER A 447 14.04 14.46 7.46
N ARG A 448 13.38 14.76 8.59
CA ARG A 448 13.19 16.11 9.14
C ARG A 448 14.50 16.78 9.64
N GLY A 449 15.67 16.20 9.38
CA GLY A 449 16.94 16.68 9.91
C GLY A 449 17.94 17.06 8.84
N TYR A 450 18.38 18.29 8.82
CA TYR A 450 19.43 18.88 7.98
C TYR A 450 20.82 18.17 8.06
N ARG A 451 20.94 17.04 8.75
CA ARG A 451 22.24 16.41 9.09
C ARG A 451 22.38 14.92 8.86
N THR A 452 21.34 14.21 8.50
CA THR A 452 21.47 12.81 8.08
C THR A 452 21.08 12.77 6.62
N GLY A 453 22.02 12.39 5.74
CA GLY A 453 21.82 12.26 4.31
C GLY A 453 20.72 11.25 3.97
N GLY A 454 19.49 11.62 4.30
CA GLY A 454 18.31 10.92 3.87
C GLY A 454 18.22 11.03 2.36
N SER A 455 18.06 9.91 1.69
CA SER A 455 17.97 9.87 0.23
C SER A 455 16.68 10.56 -0.16
N ASP A 456 16.75 11.78 -0.70
CA ASP A 456 15.61 12.39 -1.37
C ASP A 456 15.10 11.46 -2.46
N VAL A 457 13.80 11.38 -2.63
CA VAL A 457 13.17 10.58 -3.67
C VAL A 457 12.27 11.46 -4.54
N PRO A 458 12.22 11.22 -5.86
CA PRO A 458 11.21 11.82 -6.72
C PRO A 458 9.82 11.51 -6.20
N MET A 459 8.94 12.49 -6.24
CA MET A 459 7.56 12.33 -5.77
C MET A 459 6.57 12.99 -6.72
N ILE A 460 5.48 12.31 -6.98
CA ILE A 460 4.30 12.85 -7.64
C ILE A 460 3.07 12.58 -6.79
N MET A 461 2.22 13.59 -6.61
CA MET A 461 1.01 13.52 -5.82
C MET A 461 -0.21 13.87 -6.65
N VAL A 462 -1.20 13.00 -6.68
CA VAL A 462 -2.52 13.27 -7.26
C VAL A 462 -3.30 14.11 -6.27
N CYS A 463 -3.49 15.38 -6.62
CA CYS A 463 -4.21 16.34 -5.79
C CYS A 463 -5.70 16.34 -6.05
N TYR A 464 -6.12 15.95 -7.24
CA TYR A 464 -7.52 15.87 -7.65
C TYR A 464 -7.70 14.90 -8.81
N ASP A 465 -8.75 14.09 -8.75
CA ASP A 465 -9.22 13.24 -9.86
C ASP A 465 -10.76 13.32 -9.92
N SER A 466 -11.28 13.92 -10.98
CA SER A 466 -12.74 14.14 -11.16
C SER A 466 -13.55 12.85 -11.23
N ARG A 467 -12.91 11.72 -11.54
CA ARG A 467 -13.56 10.40 -11.63
C ARG A 467 -13.86 9.80 -10.26
N VAL A 468 -13.09 10.22 -9.25
CA VAL A 468 -13.15 9.68 -7.87
C VAL A 468 -13.67 10.73 -6.88
N ASP A 469 -13.24 11.98 -7.05
CA ASP A 469 -13.45 13.05 -6.09
C ASP A 469 -14.44 14.10 -6.60
N LYS A 470 -15.27 14.63 -5.71
CA LYS A 470 -16.10 15.79 -5.99
C LYS A 470 -15.33 17.07 -5.66
N LEU A 471 -15.21 18.00 -6.62
CA LEU A 471 -14.46 19.25 -6.44
C LEU A 471 -14.86 20.02 -5.17
N GLN A 472 -16.14 20.04 -4.83
CA GLN A 472 -16.63 20.73 -3.63
C GLN A 472 -16.03 20.22 -2.31
N LYS A 473 -15.65 18.92 -2.27
CA LYS A 473 -15.05 18.30 -1.08
C LYS A 473 -13.53 18.53 -0.99
N VAL A 474 -12.85 18.58 -2.15
CA VAL A 474 -11.38 18.60 -2.22
C VAL A 474 -10.80 20.00 -2.34
N LYS A 475 -11.57 20.98 -2.83
CA LYS A 475 -11.10 22.36 -3.08
C LYS A 475 -10.43 23.03 -1.87
N SER A 476 -10.89 22.73 -0.64
CA SER A 476 -10.29 23.27 0.59
C SER A 476 -8.89 22.73 0.86
N LEU A 477 -8.57 21.53 0.36
CA LEU A 477 -7.26 20.91 0.54
C LEU A 477 -6.18 21.57 -0.31
N PHE A 478 -6.56 22.23 -1.42
CA PHE A 478 -5.59 22.88 -2.31
C PHE A 478 -4.80 24.01 -1.62
N SER A 479 -5.38 24.65 -0.60
CA SER A 479 -4.68 25.67 0.19
C SER A 479 -3.50 25.15 1.00
N ALA A 480 -3.44 23.83 1.23
CA ALA A 480 -2.31 23.17 1.89
C ALA A 480 -1.12 22.92 0.97
N LEU A 481 -1.31 23.07 -0.36
CA LEU A 481 -0.28 22.79 -1.35
C LEU A 481 0.70 23.94 -1.47
N GLN A 482 2.00 23.63 -1.49
CA GLN A 482 3.07 24.60 -1.69
C GLN A 482 4.25 23.99 -2.41
N VAL A 483 5.19 24.84 -2.79
CA VAL A 483 6.46 24.45 -3.43
C VAL A 483 7.42 23.85 -2.43
N SER A 484 8.17 22.85 -2.87
CA SER A 484 9.18 22.15 -2.08
C SER A 484 10.13 21.37 -3.00
N GLY A 485 11.38 21.17 -2.59
CA GLY A 485 12.31 20.27 -3.27
C GLY A 485 12.74 20.72 -4.67
N THR A 486 12.98 19.75 -5.55
CA THR A 486 13.52 19.95 -6.91
C THR A 486 12.56 19.41 -7.99
N THR A 487 12.98 19.45 -9.27
CA THR A 487 12.17 19.13 -10.46
C THR A 487 12.54 17.77 -11.07
N PRO A 488 12.10 16.62 -10.54
CA PRO A 488 12.39 15.29 -11.10
C PRO A 488 11.45 14.92 -12.27
N GLU A 489 11.31 15.79 -13.26
CA GLU A 489 10.22 15.83 -14.24
C GLU A 489 9.99 14.51 -14.99
N GLY A 490 10.96 14.03 -15.75
CA GLY A 490 10.83 12.80 -16.54
C GLY A 490 10.66 11.55 -15.68
N LEU A 491 11.25 11.50 -14.46
CA LEU A 491 11.07 10.40 -13.52
C LEU A 491 9.64 10.33 -13.00
N CYS A 492 9.04 11.49 -12.72
CA CYS A 492 7.63 11.57 -12.32
C CYS A 492 6.68 11.23 -13.46
N PHE A 493 7.02 11.62 -14.70
CA PHE A 493 6.22 11.26 -15.87
C PHE A 493 6.23 9.74 -16.12
N GLU A 494 7.38 9.08 -15.98
CA GLU A 494 7.48 7.62 -16.07
C GLU A 494 6.64 6.92 -15.00
N ALA A 495 6.64 7.45 -13.76
CA ALA A 495 5.90 6.85 -12.65
C ALA A 495 4.38 6.80 -12.89
N ILE A 496 3.82 7.82 -13.57
CA ILE A 496 2.38 7.91 -13.84
C ILE A 496 1.98 7.49 -15.24
N GLU A 497 2.93 7.08 -16.09
CA GLU A 497 2.66 6.75 -17.50
C GLU A 497 1.54 5.71 -17.67
N LYS A 498 1.44 4.77 -16.73
CA LYS A 498 0.41 3.71 -16.72
C LYS A 498 -0.98 4.24 -16.36
N ASP A 499 -1.04 5.35 -15.63
CA ASP A 499 -2.29 5.94 -15.13
C ASP A 499 -2.90 6.93 -16.15
N LEU A 500 -2.14 7.30 -17.17
CA LEU A 500 -2.59 8.19 -18.24
C LEU A 500 -3.54 7.46 -19.19
N ILE A 501 -4.65 8.11 -19.50
CA ILE A 501 -5.63 7.58 -20.43
C ILE A 501 -5.19 7.91 -21.87
N PRO A 502 -5.04 6.90 -22.75
CA PRO A 502 -4.66 7.15 -24.14
C PRO A 502 -5.78 7.83 -24.94
N GLY A 503 -5.40 8.63 -25.92
CA GLY A 503 -6.32 9.20 -26.89
C GLY A 503 -6.71 8.18 -27.97
N ASN A 504 -7.95 8.24 -28.44
CA ASN A 504 -8.45 7.42 -29.55
C ASN A 504 -9.55 8.17 -30.32
N SER A 505 -10.15 7.53 -31.33
CA SER A 505 -11.19 8.16 -32.17
C SER A 505 -12.42 8.69 -31.41
N ASN A 506 -12.70 8.15 -30.21
CA ASN A 506 -13.87 8.49 -29.40
C ASN A 506 -13.51 9.27 -28.13
N GLN A 507 -12.22 9.48 -27.88
CA GLN A 507 -11.72 10.14 -26.66
C GLN A 507 -10.49 10.98 -26.95
N ASP A 508 -10.58 12.26 -26.66
CA ASP A 508 -9.47 13.20 -26.75
C ASP A 508 -8.68 13.16 -25.44
N SER A 509 -7.36 13.05 -25.51
CA SER A 509 -6.51 13.04 -24.31
C SER A 509 -5.46 14.14 -24.36
N TYR A 510 -5.34 14.88 -23.27
CA TYR A 510 -4.43 16.02 -23.13
C TYR A 510 -3.57 15.88 -21.88
N PHE A 511 -2.29 16.18 -22.02
CA PHE A 511 -1.35 16.31 -20.91
C PHE A 511 -0.78 17.72 -20.92
N ILE A 512 -1.05 18.49 -19.86
CA ILE A 512 -0.55 19.86 -19.72
C ILE A 512 0.49 19.88 -18.61
N ASN A 513 1.66 20.34 -18.96
CA ASN A 513 2.77 20.51 -18.04
C ASN A 513 3.04 21.99 -17.73
N PHE A 514 3.17 22.32 -16.46
CA PHE A 514 3.65 23.61 -15.97
C PHE A 514 5.00 23.43 -15.29
N SER A 515 6.04 24.09 -15.79
CA SER A 515 7.39 24.03 -15.24
C SER A 515 8.09 25.38 -15.41
N ASP A 516 9.10 25.67 -14.62
CA ASP A 516 9.90 26.89 -14.73
C ASP A 516 11.40 26.63 -14.88
N GLY A 517 11.78 25.35 -15.07
CA GLY A 517 13.18 24.97 -15.12
C GLY A 517 13.47 23.71 -15.91
N GLN A 518 14.72 23.32 -15.80
CA GLN A 518 15.22 22.08 -16.33
C GLN A 518 14.96 20.93 -15.35
N PRO A 519 14.83 19.70 -15.84
CA PRO A 519 14.72 18.54 -14.98
C PRO A 519 16.00 18.37 -14.15
N TYR A 520 15.85 18.41 -12.85
CA TYR A 520 16.93 18.25 -11.90
C TYR A 520 16.51 17.40 -10.71
N TYR A 521 17.27 16.37 -10.44
CA TYR A 521 17.18 15.57 -9.22
C TYR A 521 18.55 14.99 -8.88
N GLY A 522 18.94 15.07 -7.62
CA GLY A 522 20.19 14.50 -7.13
C GLY A 522 20.06 14.01 -5.69
N ASN A 523 20.62 12.85 -5.43
CA ASN A 523 20.86 12.33 -4.09
C ASN A 523 22.27 11.72 -4.02
N SER A 524 22.60 10.99 -2.93
CA SER A 524 23.91 10.34 -2.77
C SER A 524 24.28 9.41 -3.94
N ASP A 525 23.28 8.82 -4.60
CA ASP A 525 23.48 7.71 -5.54
C ASP A 525 23.19 8.09 -7.00
N ILE A 526 22.38 9.13 -7.22
CA ILE A 526 21.93 9.52 -8.56
C ILE A 526 22.10 11.01 -8.78
N GLN A 527 22.62 11.35 -9.95
CA GLN A 527 22.56 12.71 -10.50
C GLN A 527 21.74 12.68 -11.81
N TYR A 528 20.53 13.20 -11.73
CA TYR A 528 19.60 13.32 -12.86
C TYR A 528 19.51 14.78 -13.28
N SER A 529 20.31 15.18 -14.28
CA SER A 529 20.40 16.57 -14.75
C SER A 529 20.95 16.65 -16.18
N GLY A 530 20.84 17.81 -16.80
CA GLY A 530 21.37 18.14 -18.12
C GLY A 530 20.86 17.21 -19.22
N ASP A 531 21.69 16.96 -20.25
CA ASP A 531 21.30 16.21 -21.46
C ASP A 531 20.62 14.87 -21.19
N ARG A 532 21.01 14.16 -20.14
CA ARG A 532 20.42 12.85 -19.80
C ARG A 532 19.00 13.00 -19.28
N ALA A 533 18.76 13.96 -18.41
CA ALA A 533 17.45 14.25 -17.86
C ALA A 533 16.50 14.78 -18.95
N GLU A 534 17.02 15.66 -19.81
CA GLU A 534 16.31 16.19 -20.97
C GLU A 534 15.91 15.07 -21.96
N ALA A 535 16.86 14.18 -22.30
CA ALA A 535 16.61 13.06 -23.20
C ALA A 535 15.58 12.08 -22.62
N HIS A 536 15.64 11.82 -21.31
CA HIS A 536 14.67 10.96 -20.62
C HIS A 536 13.28 11.61 -20.59
N THR A 537 13.17 12.89 -20.24
CA THR A 537 11.91 13.65 -20.26
C THR A 537 11.29 13.66 -21.66
N LYS A 538 12.12 13.90 -22.70
CA LYS A 538 11.68 13.81 -24.09
C LYS A 538 11.13 12.44 -24.45
N LYS A 539 11.82 11.36 -24.08
CA LYS A 539 11.38 9.97 -24.31
C LYS A 539 10.00 9.71 -23.70
N MET A 540 9.75 10.21 -22.48
CA MET A 540 8.45 10.07 -21.83
C MET A 540 7.37 10.85 -22.58
N CYS A 541 7.63 12.08 -23.02
CA CYS A 541 6.68 12.87 -23.80
C CYS A 541 6.39 12.24 -25.16
N ASP A 542 7.40 11.68 -25.82
CA ASP A 542 7.21 10.97 -27.10
C ASP A 542 6.40 9.67 -26.91
N GLY A 543 6.60 8.97 -25.78
CA GLY A 543 5.77 7.83 -25.40
C GLY A 543 4.29 8.21 -25.17
N MET A 544 4.03 9.34 -24.53
CA MET A 544 2.66 9.87 -24.35
C MET A 544 2.03 10.21 -25.73
N ARG A 545 2.77 10.87 -26.63
CA ARG A 545 2.30 11.20 -27.97
C ARG A 545 1.98 9.94 -28.80
N ALA A 546 2.82 8.91 -28.68
CA ALA A 546 2.57 7.62 -29.34
C ALA A 546 1.28 6.94 -28.86
N LYS A 547 0.82 7.23 -27.63
CA LYS A 547 -0.47 6.80 -27.10
C LYS A 547 -1.64 7.73 -27.49
N GLY A 548 -1.44 8.68 -28.39
CA GLY A 548 -2.46 9.63 -28.82
C GLY A 548 -2.76 10.75 -27.82
N ILE A 549 -1.87 10.98 -26.85
CA ILE A 549 -2.02 12.06 -25.86
C ILE A 549 -1.39 13.34 -26.43
N SER A 550 -2.16 14.42 -26.51
CA SER A 550 -1.68 15.75 -26.90
C SER A 550 -0.91 16.37 -25.72
N VAL A 551 0.41 16.44 -25.84
CA VAL A 551 1.29 17.04 -24.81
C VAL A 551 1.44 18.53 -25.06
N LEU A 552 1.26 19.35 -24.04
CA LEU A 552 1.45 20.79 -24.05
C LEU A 552 2.30 21.18 -22.82
N SER A 553 3.40 21.85 -23.03
CA SER A 553 4.30 22.23 -21.93
C SER A 553 4.52 23.72 -21.91
N TYR A 554 4.26 24.31 -20.75
CA TYR A 554 4.39 25.74 -20.50
C TYR A 554 5.59 26.01 -19.60
N PHE A 555 6.57 26.75 -20.13
CA PHE A 555 7.68 27.29 -19.38
C PHE A 555 7.27 28.63 -18.76
N ILE A 556 7.29 28.69 -17.44
CA ILE A 556 6.85 29.88 -16.69
C ILE A 556 8.07 30.70 -16.30
N THR A 557 8.17 31.90 -16.81
CA THR A 557 9.28 32.82 -16.56
C THR A 557 8.79 34.23 -16.27
N GLU A 558 9.48 34.93 -15.36
CA GLU A 558 9.22 36.35 -15.05
C GLU A 558 9.93 37.28 -16.03
N TYR A 559 10.92 36.78 -16.74
CA TYR A 559 11.78 37.55 -17.65
C TYR A 559 11.34 37.34 -19.11
N ASP A 560 11.76 38.27 -19.96
CA ASP A 560 11.69 38.08 -21.42
C ASP A 560 12.74 37.06 -21.84
N VAL A 561 12.31 35.99 -22.45
CA VAL A 561 13.17 34.89 -22.93
C VAL A 561 13.54 35.13 -24.37
N THR A 562 14.79 34.82 -24.70
CA THR A 562 15.30 34.81 -26.07
C THR A 562 15.55 33.39 -26.53
N ASP A 563 15.55 33.15 -27.83
CA ASP A 563 15.81 31.80 -28.37
C ASP A 563 17.26 31.32 -28.07
N ASP A 564 18.13 32.22 -27.65
CA ASP A 564 19.51 31.91 -27.31
C ASP A 564 19.69 31.45 -25.86
N ASP A 565 18.71 31.69 -25.01
CA ASP A 565 18.78 31.28 -23.61
C ASP A 565 18.88 29.74 -23.49
N TYR A 566 19.78 29.30 -22.62
CA TYR A 566 20.05 27.87 -22.42
C TYR A 566 18.78 27.10 -21.99
N ASP A 567 18.03 27.65 -21.05
CA ASP A 567 16.79 27.04 -20.54
C ASP A 567 15.73 26.93 -21.63
N VAL A 568 15.63 27.90 -22.53
CA VAL A 568 14.73 27.88 -23.68
C VAL A 568 15.11 26.79 -24.66
N LYS A 569 16.40 26.64 -24.95
CA LYS A 569 16.90 25.58 -25.82
C LYS A 569 16.67 24.21 -25.23
N ALA A 570 16.94 24.01 -23.94
CA ALA A 570 16.70 22.77 -23.24
C ALA A 570 15.20 22.40 -23.22
N PHE A 571 14.32 23.36 -22.93
CA PHE A 571 12.88 23.16 -22.90
C PHE A 571 12.33 22.82 -24.30
N LYS A 572 12.76 23.52 -25.33
CA LYS A 572 12.42 23.20 -26.73
C LYS A 572 12.92 21.82 -27.17
N LYS A 573 14.09 21.41 -26.68
CA LYS A 573 14.67 20.08 -26.94
C LYS A 573 13.81 18.95 -26.36
N MET A 574 13.24 19.16 -25.17
CA MET A 574 12.37 18.19 -24.50
C MET A 574 10.96 18.10 -25.13
N TYR A 575 10.34 19.25 -25.37
CA TYR A 575 8.92 19.33 -25.74
C TYR A 575 8.66 19.65 -27.22
N GLY A 576 9.68 20.10 -27.93
CA GLY A 576 9.58 20.40 -29.38
C GLY A 576 8.63 21.55 -29.67
N LYS A 577 7.74 21.34 -30.64
CA LYS A 577 6.73 22.34 -31.08
C LYS A 577 5.63 22.62 -30.05
N ASP A 578 5.51 21.77 -29.04
CA ASP A 578 4.51 21.86 -27.99
C ASP A 578 5.04 22.61 -26.74
N ALA A 579 6.24 23.20 -26.86
CA ALA A 579 6.84 24.08 -25.86
C ALA A 579 6.31 25.50 -26.03
N GLU A 580 5.65 26.02 -25.02
CA GLU A 580 5.17 27.41 -24.97
C GLU A 580 5.81 28.15 -23.80
N PHE A 581 6.15 29.44 -24.00
CA PHE A 581 6.79 30.29 -23.00
C PHE A 581 5.79 31.34 -22.53
N ILE A 582 5.58 31.45 -21.23
CA ILE A 582 4.53 32.28 -20.69
C ILE A 582 4.97 33.03 -19.43
N LYS A 583 4.60 34.31 -19.34
CA LYS A 583 4.76 35.11 -18.11
C LYS A 583 3.65 34.76 -17.11
N PRO A 584 3.91 34.81 -15.79
CA PRO A 584 2.91 34.53 -14.78
C PRO A 584 1.65 35.40 -14.91
N THR A 585 1.80 36.63 -15.38
CA THR A 585 0.68 37.55 -15.64
C THR A 585 -0.26 37.03 -16.74
N ASN A 586 0.23 36.23 -17.69
CA ASN A 586 -0.49 35.74 -18.84
C ASN A 586 -1.03 34.32 -18.67
N MET A 587 -0.82 33.69 -17.51
CA MET A 587 -1.24 32.29 -17.26
C MET A 587 -2.71 32.04 -17.56
N MET A 588 -3.59 33.03 -17.41
CA MET A 588 -4.99 32.90 -17.77
C MET A 588 -5.23 32.72 -19.29
N ALA A 589 -4.26 33.07 -20.13
CA ALA A 589 -4.34 32.79 -21.56
C ALA A 589 -4.28 31.28 -21.83
N VAL A 590 -3.54 30.52 -21.00
CA VAL A 590 -3.47 29.06 -21.09
C VAL A 590 -4.87 28.44 -20.97
N ALA A 591 -5.60 28.79 -19.92
CA ALA A 591 -6.95 28.27 -19.70
C ALA A 591 -7.91 28.66 -20.86
N LYS A 592 -7.76 29.88 -21.42
CA LYS A 592 -8.53 30.31 -22.59
C LYS A 592 -8.14 29.52 -23.86
N THR A 593 -6.86 29.27 -24.06
CA THR A 593 -6.35 28.49 -25.21
C THR A 593 -6.85 27.05 -25.12
N MET A 594 -6.83 26.46 -23.93
CA MET A 594 -7.37 25.11 -23.72
C MET A 594 -8.88 25.04 -23.94
N ASN A 595 -9.64 26.04 -23.47
CA ASN A 595 -11.06 26.11 -23.79
C ASN A 595 -11.30 26.16 -25.30
N LYS A 596 -10.48 26.91 -26.03
CA LYS A 596 -10.58 26.96 -27.49
C LYS A 596 -10.26 25.59 -28.12
N LYS A 597 -9.23 24.89 -27.65
CA LYS A 597 -8.89 23.51 -28.10
C LYS A 597 -10.02 22.52 -27.80
N PHE A 598 -10.61 22.57 -26.61
CA PHE A 598 -11.75 21.72 -26.25
C PHE A 598 -13.00 21.99 -27.11
N LEU A 599 -13.19 23.20 -27.62
CA LEU A 599 -14.31 23.58 -28.46
C LEU A 599 -14.01 23.42 -29.97
N SER A 600 -12.77 23.20 -30.37
CA SER A 600 -12.43 22.85 -31.75
C SER A 600 -12.75 21.38 -31.99
N LYS A 601 -13.48 21.11 -33.10
CA LYS A 601 -13.76 19.77 -33.61
C LYS A 601 -12.65 19.31 -34.52
#